data_e5aa4161a2f87f27ad46643c656af17c
#
_entry.id   e5aa4161a2f87f27ad46643c656af17c
#
_cell.length_a   1.000
_cell.length_b   1.000
_cell.length_c   1.000
_cell.angle_alpha   90.00
_cell.angle_beta   90.00
_cell.angle_gamma   90.00
#
_symmetry.space_group_name_H-M   'P 1'
#
loop_
_entity.id
_entity.type
_entity.pdbx_description
1 polymer ?
#
loop_
_entity_poly.entity_id
_entity_poly.type
_entity_poly.pdbx_seq_one_letter_code
_entity_poly.pdbx_strand_id
1 'polypeptide(L)'
;GTDSPLRTALGIEVEARDYGTTALLATLELDAPHGGLAFEHFTASGPLALLPLPARDGRERMALVWVLPPPRAAELAAGSPQRRLAELHAALPPGSAPVSAMGDPALVPLRRIRACEPVRSRLVLAGNAAHSLHPVAGQGFNLSVRDLAALAQALREHAALGGDPGDLRVLADYTRRRERDQQRTLMFSETLPALFARRELPLRLGRQLGLLALDRLPPLRRA
;
A
#
# COMPACT_ATOMS: atom_id res chain seq x y z
N GLY A 1 -2.10 -13.59 -5.22
CA GLY A 1 -1.13 -12.50 -5.03
C GLY A 1 -0.82 -11.79 -6.33
N THR A 2 0.10 -10.84 -6.30
CA THR A 2 0.52 -10.03 -7.47
C THR A 2 0.95 -10.91 -8.66
N ASP A 3 1.70 -11.95 -8.40
CA ASP A 3 2.10 -12.97 -9.39
C ASP A 3 1.20 -14.22 -9.24
N SER A 4 -0.10 -14.06 -9.48
CA SER A 4 -1.09 -15.11 -9.30
C SER A 4 -0.93 -16.25 -10.33
N PRO A 5 -0.57 -17.48 -9.90
CA PRO A 5 -0.46 -18.62 -10.81
C PRO A 5 -1.80 -18.95 -11.48
N LEU A 6 -2.90 -18.82 -10.73
CA LEU A 6 -4.24 -19.08 -11.26
C LEU A 6 -4.60 -18.09 -12.37
N ARG A 7 -4.33 -16.79 -12.17
CA ARG A 7 -4.56 -15.78 -13.21
C ARG A 7 -3.77 -16.10 -14.48
N THR A 8 -2.48 -16.46 -14.34
CA THR A 8 -1.62 -16.85 -15.45
C THR A 8 -2.14 -18.12 -16.15
N ALA A 9 -2.52 -19.14 -15.40
CA ALA A 9 -3.08 -20.38 -15.94
C ALA A 9 -4.38 -20.16 -16.72
N LEU A 10 -5.17 -19.16 -16.34
CA LEU A 10 -6.39 -18.74 -17.04
C LEU A 10 -6.14 -17.83 -18.24
N GLY A 11 -4.87 -17.50 -18.54
CA GLY A 11 -4.52 -16.60 -19.66
C GLY A 11 -5.03 -15.17 -19.46
N ILE A 12 -5.27 -14.72 -18.23
CA ILE A 12 -5.73 -13.36 -17.95
C ILE A 12 -4.53 -12.42 -17.92
N GLU A 13 -4.48 -11.52 -18.89
CA GLU A 13 -3.45 -10.51 -19.03
C GLU A 13 -3.53 -9.43 -17.94
N VAL A 14 -2.42 -8.72 -17.74
CA VAL A 14 -2.31 -7.61 -16.80
C VAL A 14 -1.71 -6.38 -17.47
N GLU A 15 -2.24 -5.22 -17.11
CA GLU A 15 -1.52 -3.97 -17.27
C GLU A 15 -0.54 -3.86 -16.11
N ALA A 16 0.76 -3.88 -16.41
CA ALA A 16 1.81 -3.73 -15.43
C ALA A 16 2.56 -2.41 -15.63
N ARG A 17 2.85 -1.71 -14.54
CA ARG A 17 3.72 -0.54 -14.52
C ARG A 17 4.73 -0.67 -13.39
N ASP A 18 6.00 -0.65 -13.73
CA ASP A 18 7.07 -0.58 -12.75
C ASP A 18 7.17 0.85 -12.19
N TYR A 19 7.28 0.98 -10.88
CA TYR A 19 7.51 2.27 -10.24
C TYR A 19 8.98 2.67 -10.21
N GLY A 20 9.90 1.77 -10.59
CA GLY A 20 11.34 2.00 -10.52
C GLY A 20 11.86 2.10 -9.08
N THR A 21 11.12 1.57 -8.13
CA THR A 21 11.43 1.61 -6.70
C THR A 21 11.28 0.23 -6.06
N THR A 22 11.94 0.04 -4.92
CA THR A 22 11.92 -1.20 -4.15
C THR A 22 11.51 -0.89 -2.71
N ALA A 23 10.57 -1.64 -2.16
CA ALA A 23 10.27 -1.62 -0.73
C ALA A 23 11.28 -2.51 0.01
N LEU A 24 11.99 -1.93 0.98
CA LEU A 24 12.74 -2.64 1.99
C LEU A 24 11.81 -2.89 3.17
N LEU A 25 11.57 -4.15 3.47
CA LEU A 25 10.68 -4.60 4.54
C LEU A 25 11.51 -5.23 5.65
N ALA A 26 11.29 -4.83 6.89
CA ALA A 26 11.94 -5.44 8.05
C ALA A 26 11.04 -5.39 9.28
N THR A 27 11.30 -6.27 10.25
CA THR A 27 10.74 -6.13 11.59
C THR A 27 11.72 -5.34 12.45
N LEU A 28 11.21 -4.35 13.16
CA LEU A 28 11.97 -3.54 14.12
C LEU A 28 11.61 -3.96 15.54
N GLU A 29 12.59 -3.94 16.44
CA GLU A 29 12.40 -4.01 17.88
C GLU A 29 12.52 -2.60 18.47
N LEU A 30 11.73 -2.31 19.51
CA LEU A 30 11.69 -1.01 20.16
C LEU A 30 12.05 -1.14 21.64
N ASP A 31 12.66 -0.09 22.20
CA ASP A 31 12.97 0.03 23.63
C ASP A 31 11.80 0.63 24.44
N ALA A 32 10.72 1.06 23.78
CA ALA A 32 9.53 1.60 24.43
C ALA A 32 8.26 1.24 23.65
N PRO A 33 7.09 1.24 24.32
CA PRO A 33 5.81 0.96 23.67
C PRO A 33 5.50 1.92 22.53
N HIS A 34 5.05 1.39 21.39
CA HIS A 34 4.61 2.20 20.24
C HIS A 34 3.21 2.83 20.43
N GLY A 35 2.48 2.47 21.49
CA GLY A 35 1.15 3.03 21.78
C GLY A 35 0.08 2.79 20.70
N GLY A 36 0.28 1.82 19.80
CA GLY A 36 -0.61 1.57 18.66
C GLY A 36 -0.50 2.59 17.54
N LEU A 37 0.47 3.51 17.56
CA LEU A 37 0.63 4.55 16.55
C LEU A 37 1.39 4.04 15.33
N ALA A 38 0.79 4.26 14.16
CA ALA A 38 1.46 4.09 12.87
C ALA A 38 2.03 5.43 12.39
N PHE A 39 3.20 5.38 11.77
CA PHE A 39 3.87 6.57 11.23
C PHE A 39 4.11 6.37 9.73
N GLU A 40 3.93 7.42 8.96
CA GLU A 40 4.38 7.49 7.57
C GLU A 40 5.10 8.81 7.34
N HIS A 41 6.35 8.73 6.92
CA HIS A 41 7.22 9.87 6.68
C HIS A 41 7.71 9.85 5.24
N PHE A 42 7.56 10.97 4.54
CA PHE A 42 8.06 11.14 3.17
C PHE A 42 9.49 11.66 3.21
N THR A 43 10.45 10.76 3.06
CA THR A 43 11.87 11.11 2.99
C THR A 43 12.26 11.60 1.60
N ALA A 44 13.47 12.13 1.48
CA ALA A 44 14.02 12.54 0.18
C ALA A 44 14.22 11.35 -0.80
N SER A 45 14.36 10.14 -0.28
CA SER A 45 14.55 8.91 -1.07
C SER A 45 13.25 8.14 -1.32
N GLY A 46 12.18 8.48 -0.62
CA GLY A 46 10.87 7.83 -0.75
C GLY A 46 10.13 7.72 0.59
N PRO A 47 8.91 7.19 0.59
CA PRO A 47 8.12 6.98 1.80
C PRO A 47 8.76 5.95 2.74
N LEU A 48 8.69 6.23 4.03
CA LEU A 48 9.08 5.34 5.12
C LEU A 48 7.91 5.21 6.08
N ALA A 49 7.38 4.00 6.26
CA ALA A 49 6.29 3.72 7.19
C ALA A 49 6.75 2.79 8.31
N LEU A 50 6.31 3.09 9.52
CA LEU A 50 6.44 2.25 10.71
C LEU A 50 5.04 1.85 11.16
N LEU A 51 4.77 0.54 11.17
CA LEU A 51 3.45 -0.01 11.46
C LEU A 51 3.50 -0.88 12.71
N PRO A 52 2.65 -0.64 13.72
CA PRO A 52 2.61 -1.43 14.94
C PRO A 52 2.42 -2.92 14.67
N LEU A 53 3.21 -3.75 15.34
CA LEU A 53 3.04 -5.20 15.39
C LEU A 53 2.77 -5.64 16.83
N PRO A 54 2.09 -6.78 17.02
CA PRO A 54 1.98 -7.37 18.36
C PRO A 54 3.36 -7.61 18.97
N ALA A 55 3.52 -7.33 20.27
CA ALA A 55 4.73 -7.64 20.99
C ALA A 55 5.03 -9.15 20.92
N ARG A 56 6.31 -9.51 20.93
CA ARG A 56 6.77 -10.90 20.94
C ARG A 56 7.95 -11.04 21.88
N ASP A 57 7.93 -12.08 22.71
CA ASP A 57 8.98 -12.37 23.69
C ASP A 57 9.29 -11.17 24.61
N GLY A 58 8.25 -10.40 24.98
CA GLY A 58 8.35 -9.20 25.82
C GLY A 58 8.91 -7.97 25.10
N ARG A 59 9.13 -8.02 23.78
CA ARG A 59 9.65 -6.89 22.99
C ARG A 59 8.56 -6.25 22.15
N GLU A 60 8.48 -4.94 22.22
CA GLU A 60 7.66 -4.14 21.30
C GLU A 60 8.24 -4.16 19.89
N ARG A 61 7.35 -4.23 18.88
CA ARG A 61 7.79 -4.39 17.49
C ARG A 61 7.00 -3.52 16.53
N MET A 62 7.67 -3.13 15.44
CA MET A 62 7.03 -2.48 14.30
C MET A 62 7.47 -3.14 12.99
N ALA A 63 6.59 -3.13 11.99
CA ALA A 63 6.99 -3.41 10.62
C ALA A 63 7.52 -2.13 9.99
N LEU A 64 8.68 -2.21 9.35
CA LEU A 64 9.23 -1.18 8.49
C LEU A 64 8.82 -1.45 7.05
N VAL A 65 8.33 -0.42 6.37
CA VAL A 65 8.17 -0.37 4.91
C VAL A 65 8.92 0.87 4.43
N TRP A 66 10.09 0.70 3.84
CA TRP A 66 10.91 1.80 3.36
C TRP A 66 11.08 1.72 1.84
N VAL A 67 10.50 2.66 1.13
CA VAL A 67 10.58 2.72 -0.33
C VAL A 67 11.84 3.47 -0.75
N LEU A 68 12.67 2.80 -1.53
CA LEU A 68 13.99 3.28 -1.93
C LEU A 68 14.24 3.05 -3.43
N PRO A 69 15.16 3.80 -4.06
CA PRO A 69 15.74 3.41 -5.35
C PRO A 69 16.38 2.01 -5.24
N PRO A 70 16.25 1.14 -6.26
CA PRO A 70 16.72 -0.25 -6.18
C PRO A 70 18.20 -0.41 -5.77
N PRO A 71 19.16 0.39 -6.29
CA PRO A 71 20.56 0.28 -5.86
C PRO A 71 20.73 0.59 -4.36
N ARG A 72 20.00 1.60 -3.88
CA ARG A 72 20.07 2.01 -2.47
C ARG A 72 19.46 0.96 -1.54
N ALA A 73 18.34 0.36 -1.94
CA ALA A 73 17.71 -0.73 -1.21
C ALA A 73 18.63 -1.93 -1.09
N ALA A 74 19.30 -2.31 -2.18
CA ALA A 74 20.26 -3.42 -2.22
C ALA A 74 21.49 -3.14 -1.34
N GLU A 75 22.07 -1.94 -1.43
CA GLU A 75 23.20 -1.52 -0.60
C GLU A 75 22.86 -1.58 0.90
N LEU A 76 21.69 -1.04 1.27
CA LEU A 76 21.26 -1.03 2.65
C LEU A 76 20.99 -2.45 3.16
N ALA A 77 20.35 -3.29 2.38
CA ALA A 77 20.08 -4.69 2.74
C ALA A 77 21.35 -5.51 2.93
N ALA A 78 22.38 -5.28 2.12
CA ALA A 78 23.67 -5.94 2.23
C ALA A 78 24.55 -5.40 3.39
N GLY A 79 24.17 -4.28 3.99
CA GLY A 79 24.90 -3.66 5.10
C GLY A 79 24.83 -4.46 6.40
N SER A 80 25.77 -4.20 7.32
CA SER A 80 25.71 -4.78 8.66
C SER A 80 24.45 -4.32 9.42
N PRO A 81 23.98 -5.08 10.43
CA PRO A 81 22.84 -4.67 11.26
C PRO A 81 23.02 -3.27 11.88
N GLN A 82 24.24 -2.94 12.33
CA GLN A 82 24.57 -1.64 12.91
C GLN A 82 24.46 -0.51 11.87
N ARG A 83 24.93 -0.74 10.63
CA ARG A 83 24.82 0.23 9.54
C ARG A 83 23.36 0.45 9.17
N ARG A 84 22.58 -0.62 9.03
CA ARG A 84 21.14 -0.55 8.72
C ARG A 84 20.39 0.28 9.76
N LEU A 85 20.66 0.04 11.04
CA LEU A 85 20.03 0.76 12.14
C LEU A 85 20.43 2.25 12.16
N ALA A 86 21.71 2.56 11.95
CA ALA A 86 22.19 3.95 11.87
C ALA A 86 21.55 4.73 10.72
N GLU A 87 21.42 4.11 9.55
CA GLU A 87 20.75 4.70 8.38
C GLU A 87 19.26 4.92 8.63
N LEU A 88 18.59 3.98 9.30
CA LEU A 88 17.20 4.14 9.69
C LEU A 88 17.02 5.32 10.65
N HIS A 89 17.85 5.42 11.69
CA HIS A 89 17.80 6.53 12.65
C HIS A 89 18.02 7.88 11.96
N ALA A 90 18.94 7.95 10.99
CA ALA A 90 19.19 9.17 10.22
C ALA A 90 18.00 9.57 9.31
N ALA A 91 17.18 8.59 8.90
CA ALA A 91 16.01 8.83 8.05
C ALA A 91 14.74 9.16 8.86
N LEU A 92 14.67 8.77 10.12
CA LEU A 92 13.52 9.02 10.98
C LEU A 92 13.49 10.46 11.50
N PRO A 93 12.31 11.09 11.57
CA PRO A 93 12.17 12.42 12.16
C PRO A 93 12.43 12.38 13.68
N PRO A 94 12.84 13.52 14.28
CA PRO A 94 12.97 13.64 15.73
C PRO A 94 11.67 13.27 16.44
N GLY A 95 11.77 12.51 17.54
CA GLY A 95 10.61 12.04 18.32
C GLY A 95 9.95 10.77 17.79
N SER A 96 10.55 10.12 16.80
CA SER A 96 10.13 8.78 16.36
C SER A 96 10.33 7.73 17.46
N ALA A 97 9.63 6.59 17.31
CA ALA A 97 9.80 5.46 18.22
C ALA A 97 11.27 5.04 18.34
N PRO A 98 11.76 4.75 19.57
CA PRO A 98 13.15 4.37 19.83
C PRO A 98 13.41 2.95 19.32
N VAL A 99 13.93 2.82 18.12
CA VAL A 99 14.26 1.53 17.48
C VAL A 99 15.60 1.04 18.02
N SER A 100 15.63 -0.16 18.61
CA SER A 100 16.84 -0.79 19.16
C SER A 100 17.45 -1.82 18.20
N ALA A 101 16.65 -2.46 17.37
CA ALA A 101 17.15 -3.44 16.41
C ALA A 101 16.32 -3.47 15.11
N MET A 102 16.99 -3.85 14.03
CA MET A 102 16.36 -4.14 12.74
C MET A 102 16.70 -5.58 12.32
N GLY A 103 15.68 -6.37 12.12
CA GLY A 103 15.81 -7.71 11.57
C GLY A 103 16.31 -7.71 10.11
N ASP A 104 16.54 -8.90 9.56
CA ASP A 104 16.99 -9.03 8.18
C ASP A 104 15.93 -8.51 7.21
N PRO A 105 16.32 -7.62 6.29
CA PRO A 105 15.40 -7.01 5.36
C PRO A 105 15.07 -7.92 4.19
N ALA A 106 13.80 -7.87 3.76
CA ALA A 106 13.36 -8.39 2.47
C ALA A 106 13.18 -7.24 1.47
N LEU A 107 13.54 -7.47 0.22
CA LEU A 107 13.40 -6.51 -0.87
C LEU A 107 12.25 -6.92 -1.80
N VAL A 108 11.32 -6.00 -2.03
CA VAL A 108 10.17 -6.22 -2.91
C VAL A 108 10.12 -5.11 -3.96
N PRO A 109 10.40 -5.43 -5.24
CA PRO A 109 10.20 -4.47 -6.33
C PRO A 109 8.75 -4.01 -6.39
N LEU A 110 8.53 -2.71 -6.49
CA LEU A 110 7.18 -2.15 -6.50
C LEU A 110 6.65 -2.02 -7.92
N ARG A 111 5.54 -2.70 -8.18
CA ARG A 111 4.84 -2.67 -9.47
C ARG A 111 3.35 -2.46 -9.25
N ARG A 112 2.74 -1.63 -10.07
CA ARG A 112 1.29 -1.66 -10.26
C ARG A 112 0.93 -2.85 -11.15
N ILE A 113 -0.10 -3.57 -10.74
CA ILE A 113 -0.72 -4.59 -11.56
C ILE A 113 -2.22 -4.34 -11.59
N ARG A 114 -2.84 -4.44 -12.76
CA ARG A 114 -4.28 -4.44 -12.95
C ARG A 114 -4.62 -5.55 -13.92
N ALA A 115 -5.48 -6.48 -13.52
CA ALA A 115 -5.97 -7.51 -14.43
C ALA A 115 -6.86 -6.86 -15.51
N CYS A 116 -6.63 -7.19 -16.78
CA CYS A 116 -7.43 -6.68 -17.89
C CYS A 116 -8.86 -7.23 -17.84
N GLU A 117 -9.01 -8.44 -17.33
CA GLU A 117 -10.28 -9.13 -17.22
C GLU A 117 -10.45 -9.67 -15.77
N PRO A 118 -10.93 -8.83 -14.82
CA PRO A 118 -11.05 -9.23 -13.42
C PRO A 118 -12.19 -10.20 -13.14
N VAL A 119 -13.13 -10.35 -14.08
CA VAL A 119 -14.29 -11.28 -13.96
C VAL A 119 -14.50 -12.08 -15.24
N ARG A 120 -14.91 -13.33 -15.07
CA ARG A 120 -15.44 -14.23 -16.10
C ARG A 120 -16.66 -14.95 -15.54
N SER A 121 -17.40 -15.68 -16.36
CA SER A 121 -18.47 -16.55 -15.87
C SER A 121 -17.91 -17.43 -14.73
N ARG A 122 -18.54 -17.37 -13.56
CA ARG A 122 -18.20 -18.11 -12.33
C ARG A 122 -16.80 -17.85 -11.74
N LEU A 123 -16.13 -16.77 -12.18
CA LEU A 123 -14.80 -16.41 -11.72
C LEU A 123 -14.70 -14.92 -11.38
N VAL A 124 -14.11 -14.61 -10.24
CA VAL A 124 -13.71 -13.25 -9.86
C VAL A 124 -12.27 -13.29 -9.34
N LEU A 125 -11.42 -12.43 -9.88
CA LEU A 125 -10.12 -12.13 -9.28
C LEU A 125 -10.30 -11.11 -8.16
N ALA A 126 -9.67 -11.34 -7.01
CA ALA A 126 -9.77 -10.46 -5.84
C ALA A 126 -8.38 -10.15 -5.26
N GLY A 127 -8.28 -9.02 -4.54
CA GLY A 127 -7.05 -8.56 -3.91
C GLY A 127 -5.92 -8.35 -4.92
N ASN A 128 -4.68 -8.64 -4.54
CA ASN A 128 -3.50 -8.43 -5.39
C ASN A 128 -3.49 -9.27 -6.69
N ALA A 129 -4.39 -10.24 -6.84
CA ALA A 129 -4.56 -10.94 -8.11
C ALA A 129 -5.32 -10.09 -9.14
N ALA A 130 -6.24 -9.24 -8.68
CA ALA A 130 -7.00 -8.31 -9.51
C ALA A 130 -6.25 -6.99 -9.72
N HIS A 131 -5.71 -6.42 -8.64
CA HIS A 131 -4.98 -5.16 -8.66
C HIS A 131 -3.98 -5.06 -7.51
N SER A 132 -2.78 -4.58 -7.79
CA SER A 132 -1.75 -4.26 -6.81
C SER A 132 -1.38 -2.79 -6.95
N LEU A 133 -1.33 -2.08 -5.84
CA LEU A 133 -1.08 -0.64 -5.77
C LEU A 133 0.26 -0.34 -5.10
N HIS A 134 0.71 0.91 -5.22
CA HIS A 134 1.83 1.42 -4.42
C HIS A 134 1.48 1.32 -2.92
N PRO A 135 2.42 0.90 -2.04
CA PRO A 135 2.14 0.67 -0.61
C PRO A 135 1.82 1.94 0.19
N VAL A 136 1.99 3.13 -0.39
CA VAL A 136 1.71 4.42 0.25
C VAL A 136 0.28 4.46 0.79
N ALA A 137 0.15 4.94 2.02
CA ALA A 137 -1.10 5.09 2.76
C ALA A 137 -1.89 3.77 2.96
N GLY A 138 -1.28 2.59 2.75
CA GLY A 138 -1.91 1.28 3.00
C GLY A 138 -3.20 1.01 2.23
N GLN A 139 -3.45 1.70 1.10
CA GLN A 139 -4.75 1.67 0.42
C GLN A 139 -5.06 0.34 -0.29
N GLY A 140 -4.05 -0.47 -0.64
CA GLY A 140 -4.27 -1.72 -1.38
C GLY A 140 -5.14 -2.73 -0.64
N PHE A 141 -4.91 -2.93 0.66
CA PHE A 141 -5.73 -3.79 1.50
C PHE A 141 -7.16 -3.23 1.65
N ASN A 142 -7.27 -1.94 1.96
CA ASN A 142 -8.57 -1.28 2.14
C ASN A 142 -9.42 -1.34 0.86
N LEU A 143 -8.82 -1.15 -0.31
CA LEU A 143 -9.49 -1.30 -1.60
C LEU A 143 -10.00 -2.73 -1.78
N SER A 144 -9.17 -3.74 -1.49
CA SER A 144 -9.54 -5.15 -1.60
C SER A 144 -10.72 -5.51 -0.66
N VAL A 145 -10.74 -4.98 0.56
CA VAL A 145 -11.85 -5.20 1.50
C VAL A 145 -13.16 -4.56 0.98
N ARG A 146 -13.09 -3.33 0.44
CA ARG A 146 -14.27 -2.69 -0.17
C ARG A 146 -14.76 -3.45 -1.40
N ASP A 147 -13.86 -3.99 -2.21
CA ASP A 147 -14.21 -4.81 -3.36
C ASP A 147 -14.91 -6.10 -2.93
N LEU A 148 -14.38 -6.81 -1.94
CA LEU A 148 -15.00 -8.03 -1.41
C LEU A 148 -16.37 -7.77 -0.78
N ALA A 149 -16.53 -6.66 -0.05
CA ALA A 149 -17.80 -6.27 0.53
C ALA A 149 -18.87 -6.00 -0.55
N ALA A 150 -18.49 -5.27 -1.61
CA ALA A 150 -19.37 -5.00 -2.75
C ALA A 150 -19.71 -6.26 -3.54
N LEU A 151 -18.74 -7.17 -3.74
CA LEU A 151 -18.99 -8.46 -4.36
C LEU A 151 -19.98 -9.29 -3.53
N ALA A 152 -19.75 -9.42 -2.22
CA ALA A 152 -20.64 -10.17 -1.33
C ALA A 152 -22.06 -9.62 -1.33
N GLN A 153 -22.19 -8.29 -1.40
CA GLN A 153 -23.50 -7.64 -1.52
C GLN A 153 -24.18 -7.99 -2.86
N ALA A 154 -23.49 -7.84 -4.00
CA ALA A 154 -24.04 -8.13 -5.31
C ALA A 154 -24.48 -9.60 -5.44
N LEU A 155 -23.67 -10.55 -4.93
CA LEU A 155 -24.01 -11.97 -4.93
C LEU A 155 -25.24 -12.26 -4.07
N ARG A 156 -25.34 -11.67 -2.86
CA ARG A 156 -26.53 -11.85 -1.99
C ARG A 156 -27.80 -11.29 -2.60
N GLU A 157 -27.73 -10.09 -3.17
CA GLU A 157 -28.88 -9.45 -3.84
C GLU A 157 -29.40 -10.34 -4.97
N HIS A 158 -28.51 -10.88 -5.79
CA HIS A 158 -28.88 -11.74 -6.91
C HIS A 158 -29.43 -13.11 -6.46
N ALA A 159 -28.79 -13.74 -5.48
CA ALA A 159 -29.22 -15.02 -4.92
C ALA A 159 -30.61 -14.91 -4.25
N ALA A 160 -30.92 -13.78 -3.58
CA ALA A 160 -32.22 -13.53 -2.98
C ALA A 160 -33.37 -13.48 -4.02
N LEU A 161 -33.04 -13.18 -5.28
CA LEU A 161 -33.97 -13.22 -6.40
C LEU A 161 -34.01 -14.59 -7.13
N GLY A 162 -33.36 -15.62 -6.56
CA GLY A 162 -33.26 -16.95 -7.15
C GLY A 162 -32.28 -17.06 -8.31
N GLY A 163 -31.42 -16.04 -8.51
CA GLY A 163 -30.45 -16.00 -9.60
C GLY A 163 -29.18 -16.83 -9.27
N ASP A 164 -28.46 -17.24 -10.35
CA ASP A 164 -27.17 -17.92 -10.22
C ASP A 164 -26.08 -16.89 -9.83
N PRO A 165 -25.41 -17.05 -8.67
CA PRO A 165 -24.32 -16.13 -8.28
C PRO A 165 -23.11 -16.18 -9.22
N GLY A 166 -22.99 -17.21 -10.05
CA GLY A 166 -21.95 -17.31 -11.09
C GLY A 166 -22.28 -16.60 -12.39
N ASP A 167 -23.48 -15.99 -12.53
CA ASP A 167 -23.88 -15.28 -13.76
C ASP A 167 -22.94 -14.09 -14.02
N LEU A 168 -22.41 -14.04 -15.24
CA LEU A 168 -21.50 -12.98 -15.68
C LEU A 168 -22.10 -11.58 -15.56
N ARG A 169 -23.42 -11.45 -15.69
CA ARG A 169 -24.12 -10.14 -15.57
C ARG A 169 -23.94 -9.55 -14.17
N VAL A 170 -24.06 -10.38 -13.13
CA VAL A 170 -23.87 -9.94 -11.72
C VAL A 170 -22.43 -9.53 -11.49
N LEU A 171 -21.48 -10.33 -11.97
CA LEU A 171 -20.05 -10.07 -11.81
C LEU A 171 -19.62 -8.83 -12.61
N ALA A 172 -20.17 -8.62 -13.81
CA ALA A 172 -19.93 -7.41 -14.61
C ALA A 172 -20.56 -6.16 -13.95
N ASP A 173 -21.74 -6.27 -13.33
CA ASP A 173 -22.36 -5.17 -12.59
C ASP A 173 -21.52 -4.79 -11.36
N TYR A 174 -21.04 -5.78 -10.59
CA TYR A 174 -20.09 -5.56 -9.52
C TYR A 174 -18.87 -4.77 -10.00
N THR A 175 -18.24 -5.17 -11.11
CA THR A 175 -17.06 -4.49 -11.67
C THR A 175 -17.37 -3.03 -12.00
N ARG A 176 -18.51 -2.73 -12.67
CA ARG A 176 -18.92 -1.35 -12.99
C ARG A 176 -19.11 -0.49 -11.74
N ARG A 177 -19.74 -1.05 -10.70
CA ARG A 177 -19.97 -0.33 -9.43
C ARG A 177 -18.65 0.02 -8.73
N ARG A 178 -17.62 -0.83 -8.88
CA ARG A 178 -16.31 -0.65 -8.23
C ARG A 178 -15.33 0.23 -9.01
N GLU A 179 -15.52 0.35 -10.32
CA GLU A 179 -14.56 1.01 -11.22
C GLU A 179 -14.16 2.42 -10.76
N ARG A 180 -15.14 3.25 -10.38
CA ARG A 180 -14.87 4.64 -9.95
C ARG A 180 -14.05 4.70 -8.66
N ASP A 181 -14.33 3.84 -7.68
CA ASP A 181 -13.58 3.80 -6.42
C ASP A 181 -12.17 3.25 -6.64
N GLN A 182 -12.04 2.22 -7.46
CA GLN A 182 -10.74 1.66 -7.85
C GLN A 182 -9.88 2.71 -8.56
N GLN A 183 -10.42 3.44 -9.55
CA GLN A 183 -9.71 4.50 -10.26
C GLN A 183 -9.29 5.64 -9.34
N ARG A 184 -10.16 6.10 -8.44
CA ARG A 184 -9.84 7.15 -7.46
C ARG A 184 -8.72 6.71 -6.50
N THR A 185 -8.81 5.50 -5.97
CA THR A 185 -7.79 4.95 -5.06
C THR A 185 -6.45 4.79 -5.77
N LEU A 186 -6.47 4.31 -7.01
CA LEU A 186 -5.27 4.18 -7.85
C LEU A 186 -4.63 5.55 -8.10
N MET A 187 -5.41 6.53 -8.56
CA MET A 187 -4.92 7.88 -8.81
C MET A 187 -4.32 8.50 -7.54
N PHE A 188 -4.97 8.35 -6.40
CA PHE A 188 -4.46 8.84 -5.11
C PHE A 188 -3.12 8.19 -4.76
N SER A 189 -3.02 6.87 -4.84
CA SER A 189 -1.80 6.13 -4.49
C SER A 189 -0.62 6.41 -5.43
N GLU A 190 -0.87 6.83 -6.67
CA GLU A 190 0.17 7.23 -7.63
C GLU A 190 0.56 8.71 -7.50
N THR A 191 -0.43 9.58 -7.26
CA THR A 191 -0.20 11.03 -7.23
C THR A 191 0.51 11.46 -5.95
N LEU A 192 0.17 10.84 -4.82
CA LEU A 192 0.72 11.24 -3.52
C LEU A 192 2.26 11.12 -3.48
N PRO A 193 2.88 9.96 -3.77
CA PRO A 193 4.35 9.84 -3.80
C PRO A 193 4.99 10.79 -4.80
N ALA A 194 4.40 10.93 -5.99
CA ALA A 194 4.91 11.83 -7.03
C ALA A 194 4.91 13.29 -6.59
N LEU A 195 3.86 13.73 -5.87
CA LEU A 195 3.76 15.07 -5.32
C LEU A 195 4.84 15.33 -4.26
N PHE A 196 5.12 14.34 -3.41
CA PHE A 196 6.13 14.48 -2.36
C PHE A 196 7.57 14.34 -2.86
N ALA A 197 7.80 13.59 -3.94
CA ALA A 197 9.11 13.47 -4.58
C ALA A 197 9.56 14.75 -5.31
N ARG A 198 8.62 15.59 -5.75
CA ARG A 198 8.93 16.83 -6.49
C ARG A 198 9.47 17.92 -5.56
N ARG A 199 10.60 18.53 -5.96
CA ARG A 199 11.33 19.58 -5.19
C ARG A 199 11.05 21.00 -5.66
N GLU A 200 10.23 21.19 -6.70
CA GLU A 200 9.91 22.48 -7.29
C GLU A 200 9.22 23.39 -6.27
N LEU A 201 9.69 24.65 -6.18
CA LEU A 201 9.25 25.60 -5.16
C LEU A 201 7.73 25.83 -5.14
N PRO A 202 7.03 25.99 -6.28
CA PRO A 202 5.58 26.18 -6.29
C PRO A 202 4.82 24.96 -5.73
N LEU A 203 5.25 23.74 -6.08
CA LEU A 203 4.63 22.50 -5.60
C LEU A 203 4.89 22.28 -4.10
N ARG A 204 6.08 22.68 -3.62
CA ARG A 204 6.43 22.61 -2.20
C ARG A 204 5.57 23.55 -1.36
N LEU A 205 5.37 24.79 -1.82
CA LEU A 205 4.49 25.76 -1.16
C LEU A 205 3.02 25.31 -1.21
N GLY A 206 2.53 24.86 -2.36
CA GLY A 206 1.17 24.36 -2.52
C GLY A 206 0.88 23.17 -1.60
N ARG A 207 1.83 22.23 -1.46
CA ARG A 207 1.72 21.10 -0.55
C ARG A 207 1.67 21.54 0.92
N GLN A 208 2.54 22.46 1.33
CA GLN A 208 2.55 22.98 2.70
C GLN A 208 1.25 23.71 3.05
N LEU A 209 0.74 24.54 2.14
CA LEU A 209 -0.54 25.23 2.30
C LEU A 209 -1.72 24.24 2.32
N GLY A 210 -1.69 23.21 1.47
CA GLY A 210 -2.71 22.16 1.44
C GLY A 210 -2.76 21.36 2.75
N LEU A 211 -1.61 20.95 3.27
CA LEU A 211 -1.52 20.26 4.57
C LEU A 211 -1.99 21.15 5.73
N LEU A 212 -1.61 22.43 5.73
CA LEU A 212 -2.05 23.39 6.73
C LEU A 212 -3.57 23.61 6.68
N ALA A 213 -4.14 23.68 5.47
CA ALA A 213 -5.59 23.80 5.28
C ALA A 213 -6.33 22.53 5.79
N LEU A 214 -5.82 21.34 5.48
CA LEU A 214 -6.35 20.08 6.02
C LEU A 214 -6.27 20.02 7.55
N ASP A 215 -5.19 20.57 8.13
CA ASP A 215 -5.04 20.58 9.60
C ASP A 215 -6.01 21.55 10.28
N ARG A 216 -6.26 22.72 9.68
CA ARG A 216 -7.09 23.77 10.28
C ARG A 216 -8.57 23.73 9.90
N LEU A 217 -8.95 23.01 8.86
CA LEU A 217 -10.31 22.95 8.33
C LEU A 217 -10.91 21.53 8.50
N PRO A 218 -11.58 21.22 9.63
CA PRO A 218 -12.16 19.91 9.90
C PRO A 218 -13.06 19.34 8.80
N PRO A 219 -13.84 20.14 8.04
CA PRO A 219 -14.64 19.61 6.93
C PRO A 219 -13.81 18.96 5.82
N LEU A 220 -12.59 19.47 5.56
CA LEU A 220 -11.70 18.91 4.52
C LEU A 220 -11.09 17.57 4.90
N ARG A 221 -11.06 17.21 6.19
CA ARG A 221 -10.60 15.90 6.67
C ARG A 221 -11.63 14.79 6.48
N ARG A 222 -12.92 15.17 6.29
CA ARG A 222 -14.05 14.24 6.21
C ARG A 222 -14.56 14.01 4.79
N ALA A 223 -14.03 14.76 3.82
CA ALA A 223 -14.32 14.63 2.41
C ALA A 223 -13.36 13.65 1.71
#